data_fe5366e3b96becfdb042c04f88a20a40
#
_entry.id   fe5366e3b96becfdb042c04f88a20a40
#
_cell.length_a   1.000
_cell.length_b   1.000
_cell.length_c   1.000
_cell.angle_alpha   90.00
_cell.angle_beta   90.00
_cell.angle_gamma   90.00
#
_symmetry.space_group_name_H-M   'P 1'
#
loop_
_entity.id
_entity.type
_entity.pdbx_description
1 polymer ?
#
loop_
_entity_poly.entity_id
_entity_poly.type
_entity_poly.pdbx_seq_one_letter_code
_entity_poly.pdbx_strand_id
1 'polypeptide(L)' 'MAPPARRIAFIGLGVMGAPMAGHLARAGYSLTVYNRTAHKADAWVASHGGRSASTPAAAAGDADVVIT' A
#
# COMPACT_ATOMS: atom_id res chain seq x y z
N MET A 1 -8.39 23.77 3.22
CA MET A 1 -8.05 22.99 2.04
C MET A 1 -7.30 21.74 2.44
N ALA A 2 -7.77 20.60 2.02
CA ALA A 2 -7.08 19.36 2.31
C ALA A 2 -5.82 19.24 1.44
N PRO A 3 -4.70 18.76 1.98
CA PRO A 3 -3.54 18.49 1.16
C PRO A 3 -3.84 17.36 0.16
N PRO A 4 -3.16 17.34 -0.99
CA PRO A 4 -3.33 16.22 -1.91
C PRO A 4 -2.94 14.91 -1.22
N ALA A 5 -3.64 13.84 -1.56
CA ALA A 5 -3.34 12.54 -1.01
C ALA A 5 -1.91 12.14 -1.37
N ARG A 6 -1.14 11.74 -0.39
CA ARG A 6 0.20 11.24 -0.62
C ARG A 6 0.13 9.82 -1.14
N ARG A 7 1.07 9.50 -2.01
CA ARG A 7 1.22 8.14 -2.53
C ARG A 7 2.21 7.39 -1.66
N ILE A 8 1.73 6.33 -1.05
CA ILE A 8 2.55 5.52 -0.16
C ILE A 8 2.67 4.12 -0.74
N ALA A 9 3.89 3.66 -0.88
CA ALA A 9 4.16 2.28 -1.24
C ALA A 9 4.45 1.48 0.01
N PHE A 10 3.75 0.36 0.19
CA PHE A 10 3.95 -0.52 1.32
C PHE A 10 4.55 -1.83 0.80
N ILE A 11 5.79 -2.08 1.16
CA ILE A 11 6.52 -3.26 0.69
C ILE A 11 6.51 -4.31 1.79
N GLY A 12 5.71 -5.34 1.59
CA GLY A 12 5.56 -6.40 2.57
C GLY A 12 4.34 -6.18 3.46
N LEU A 13 3.38 -7.09 3.38
CA LEU A 13 2.16 -7.07 4.18
C LEU A 13 2.22 -8.19 5.21
N GLY A 14 3.08 -8.04 6.19
CA GLY A 14 3.14 -9.00 7.29
C GLY A 14 2.04 -8.75 8.31
N VAL A 15 2.13 -9.44 9.45
CA VAL A 15 1.14 -9.33 10.52
C VAL A 15 0.98 -7.88 10.98
N MET A 16 2.06 -7.11 11.00
CA MET A 16 2.03 -5.71 11.42
C MET A 16 1.79 -4.76 10.27
N GLY A 17 2.27 -5.11 9.08
CA GLY A 17 2.16 -4.23 7.92
C GLY A 17 0.74 -4.07 7.41
N ALA A 18 -0.03 -5.17 7.36
CA ALA A 18 -1.39 -5.12 6.82
C ALA A 18 -2.31 -4.18 7.62
N PRO A 19 -2.34 -4.24 8.97
CA PRO A 19 -3.14 -3.28 9.74
C PRO A 19 -2.66 -1.85 9.61
N MET A 20 -1.35 -1.63 9.56
CA MET A 20 -0.77 -0.30 9.42
C MET A 20 -1.16 0.31 8.07
N ALA A 21 -1.05 -0.46 7.00
CA ALA A 21 -1.47 0.00 5.68
C ALA A 21 -2.96 0.32 5.66
N GLY A 22 -3.78 -0.47 6.36
CA GLY A 22 -5.21 -0.23 6.48
C GLY A 22 -5.52 1.11 7.15
N HIS A 23 -4.78 1.46 8.21
CA HIS A 23 -4.95 2.75 8.87
C HIS A 23 -4.60 3.90 7.93
N LEU A 24 -3.54 3.77 7.15
CA LEU A 24 -3.15 4.79 6.19
C LEU A 24 -4.18 4.96 5.09
N ALA A 25 -4.73 3.86 4.59
CA ALA A 25 -5.79 3.91 3.59
C ALA A 25 -7.02 4.64 4.13
N ARG A 26 -7.38 4.38 5.38
CA ARG A 26 -8.51 5.02 6.03
C ARG A 26 -8.29 6.51 6.23
N ALA A 27 -7.04 6.91 6.42
CA ALA A 27 -6.68 8.32 6.57
C ALA A 27 -6.69 9.09 5.25
N GLY A 28 -6.92 8.42 4.12
CA GLY A 28 -7.05 9.07 2.83
C GLY A 28 -5.81 9.01 1.96
N TYR A 29 -4.78 8.28 2.37
CA TYR A 29 -3.59 8.12 1.55
C TYR A 29 -3.82 7.15 0.40
N SER A 30 -3.15 7.40 -0.71
CA SER A 30 -3.19 6.50 -1.86
C SER A 30 -2.15 5.41 -1.67
N LEU A 31 -2.60 4.19 -1.45
CA LEU A 31 -1.73 3.06 -1.13
C LEU A 31 -1.47 2.19 -2.35
N THR A 32 -0.21 1.83 -2.55
CA THR A 32 0.19 0.76 -3.45
C THR A 32 0.94 -0.26 -2.62
N VAL A 33 0.47 -1.49 -2.61
CA VAL A 33 1.04 -2.53 -1.77
C VAL A 33 1.73 -3.59 -2.62
N TYR A 34 2.80 -4.13 -2.10
CA TYR A 34 3.47 -5.28 -2.67
C TYR A 34 3.68 -6.32 -1.58
N ASN A 35 3.45 -7.56 -1.90
CA ASN A 35 3.80 -8.67 -1.03
C ASN A 35 4.39 -9.79 -1.86
N ARG A 36 5.39 -10.47 -1.29
CA ARG A 36 6.02 -11.61 -1.94
C ARG A 36 4.98 -12.66 -2.37
N THR A 37 3.95 -12.85 -1.56
CA THR A 37 2.81 -13.69 -1.89
C THR A 37 1.73 -12.80 -2.51
N ALA A 38 1.58 -12.87 -3.82
CA ALA A 38 0.73 -11.95 -4.56
C ALA A 38 -0.73 -11.94 -4.08
N HIS A 39 -1.29 -13.11 -3.74
CA HIS A 39 -2.69 -13.16 -3.31
C HIS A 39 -2.95 -12.41 -2.01
N LYS A 40 -1.93 -12.22 -1.18
CA LYS A 40 -2.08 -11.43 0.05
C LYS A 40 -2.24 -9.95 -0.26
N ALA A 41 -1.48 -9.44 -1.24
CA ALA A 41 -1.63 -8.06 -1.69
C ALA A 41 -3.00 -7.85 -2.34
N ASP A 42 -3.43 -8.80 -3.17
CA ASP A 42 -4.73 -8.72 -3.83
C ASP A 42 -5.88 -8.76 -2.83
N ALA A 43 -5.78 -9.60 -1.81
CA ALA A 43 -6.78 -9.68 -0.75
C ALA A 43 -6.84 -8.38 0.05
N TRP A 44 -5.70 -7.78 0.33
CA TRP A 44 -5.64 -6.50 1.03
C TRP A 44 -6.33 -5.41 0.22
N VAL A 45 -6.05 -5.34 -1.08
CA VAL A 45 -6.68 -4.37 -1.98
C VAL A 45 -8.19 -4.57 -2.03
N ALA A 46 -8.65 -5.82 -2.08
CA ALA A 46 -10.09 -6.12 -2.08
C ALA A 46 -10.77 -5.61 -0.82
N SER A 47 -10.08 -5.63 0.32
CA SER A 47 -10.65 -5.21 1.61
C SER A 47 -10.52 -3.71 1.87
N HIS A 48 -9.44 -3.08 1.42
CA HIS A 48 -9.11 -1.70 1.80
C HIS A 48 -9.07 -0.73 0.63
N GLY A 49 -9.10 -1.21 -0.59
CA GLY A 49 -8.88 -0.37 -1.77
C GLY A 49 -7.40 -0.14 -2.03
N GLY A 50 -7.09 0.79 -2.90
CA GLY A 50 -5.72 1.03 -3.31
C GLY A 50 -5.32 0.16 -4.50
N ARG A 51 -4.04 -0.10 -4.62
CA ARG A 51 -3.47 -0.88 -5.72
C ARG A 51 -2.46 -1.89 -5.21
N SER A 52 -2.29 -2.95 -5.96
CA SER A 52 -1.19 -3.88 -5.74
C SER A 52 -0.21 -3.77 -6.90
N ALA A 53 1.06 -4.05 -6.64
CA ALA A 53 2.09 -4.07 -7.66
C ALA A 53 2.74 -5.44 -7.69
N SER A 54 3.28 -5.81 -8.84
CA SER A 54 3.90 -7.13 -9.03
C SER A 54 5.36 -7.17 -8.59
N THR A 55 5.97 -6.02 -8.39
CA THR A 55 7.36 -5.90 -7.91
C THR A 55 7.48 -4.76 -6.92
N PRO A 56 8.49 -4.80 -6.03
CA PRO A 56 8.75 -3.66 -5.15
C PRO A 56 9.05 -2.37 -5.92
N ALA A 57 9.80 -2.49 -7.01
CA ALA A 57 10.15 -1.32 -7.82
C ALA A 57 8.90 -0.68 -8.44
N ALA A 58 7.97 -1.49 -8.92
CA ALA A 58 6.71 -0.98 -9.47
C ALA A 58 5.87 -0.31 -8.38
N ALA A 59 5.86 -0.86 -7.17
CA ALA A 59 5.13 -0.27 -6.06
C ALA A 59 5.71 1.09 -5.68
N ALA A 60 7.03 1.21 -5.66
CA ALA A 60 7.73 2.40 -5.22
C ALA A 60 7.81 3.50 -6.28
N GLY A 61 7.58 3.18 -7.55
CA GLY A 61 7.87 4.06 -8.68
C GLY A 61 7.24 5.45 -8.57
N ASP A 62 6.00 5.53 -8.16
CA ASP A 62 5.28 6.80 -8.04
C ASP A 62 5.05 7.21 -6.60
N ALA A 63 5.69 6.54 -5.66
CA ALA A 63 5.43 6.79 -4.25
C ALA A 63 6.18 8.01 -3.72
N ASP A 64 5.52 8.77 -2.88
CA ASP A 64 6.15 9.86 -2.12
C ASP A 64 6.89 9.29 -0.91
N VAL A 65 6.36 8.20 -0.35
CA VAL A 65 6.93 7.51 0.82
C VAL A 65 6.90 6.02 0.56
N VAL A 66 7.98 5.35 0.90
CA VAL A 66 8.08 3.89 0.81
C VAL A 66 8.29 3.33 2.21
N ILE A 67 7.44 2.40 2.60
CA ILE A 67 7.52 1.74 3.91
C ILE A 67 7.84 0.27 3.66
N THR A 68 8.88 -0.20 4.28
CA THR A 68 9.33 -1.59 4.15
C THR A 68 9.24 -2.34 5.46
#